data_fb94f0c723a2627b59fa95538f1200db
#
_entry.id   fb94f0c723a2627b59fa95538f1200db
#
_cell.length_a   1.000
_cell.length_b   1.000
_cell.length_c   1.000
_cell.angle_alpha   90.00
_cell.angle_beta   90.00
_cell.angle_gamma   90.00
#
_symmetry.space_group_name_H-M   'P 1'
#
loop_
_entity.id
_entity.type
_entity.pdbx_description
1 polymer ?
#
loop_
_entity_poly.entity_id
_entity_poly.type
_entity_poly.pdbx_seq_one_letter_code
_entity_poly.pdbx_strand_id
1 'polypeptide(L)'
;MKHIILYVDLILSWLCLPLMAADKKLKIVPNGPQAKAAIEKEIRFRLNKATGTLTEADLGKVAALDLNRKKISDVGDLKGLKQVKWLWLNSNQIHDISALKELREITSLHLESNQLVDTDGLKELRQLKELSINHNQLRDLSALKDLTQLRYLDLGHNQLTDLSALKDLKLLNHLDLRNNPDLPNAEVSKIRAALPKCRIYSNPTK
;
A
#
# COMPACT_ATOMS: atom_id res chain seq x y z
N MET A 1 61.58 -12.81 -25.92
CA MET A 1 60.51 -12.72 -26.93
C MET A 1 59.68 -14.01 -26.87
N LYS A 2 58.56 -13.97 -26.32
CA LYS A 2 57.34 -14.77 -26.51
C LYS A 2 56.53 -14.73 -25.22
N HIS A 3 55.45 -13.97 -25.30
CA HIS A 3 54.46 -13.87 -24.26
C HIS A 3 53.69 -15.21 -24.12
N ILE A 4 53.62 -15.75 -22.89
CA ILE A 4 52.73 -16.81 -22.53
C ILE A 4 51.60 -16.19 -21.74
N ILE A 5 50.42 -16.13 -22.35
CA ILE A 5 49.17 -15.74 -21.69
C ILE A 5 48.68 -16.97 -20.93
N LEU A 6 48.68 -16.90 -19.60
CA LEU A 6 48.05 -17.88 -18.73
C LEU A 6 46.56 -17.53 -18.60
N TYR A 7 45.71 -18.35 -19.17
CA TYR A 7 44.30 -18.39 -18.84
C TYR A 7 44.13 -19.04 -17.45
N VAL A 8 43.73 -18.23 -16.49
CA VAL A 8 43.25 -18.72 -15.21
C VAL A 8 41.74 -18.87 -15.29
N ASP A 9 41.28 -20.10 -15.45
CA ASP A 9 39.88 -20.48 -15.29
C ASP A 9 39.46 -20.24 -13.83
N LEU A 10 38.75 -19.13 -13.58
CA LEU A 10 38.06 -18.90 -12.31
C LEU A 10 36.76 -19.66 -12.33
N ILE A 11 36.80 -20.87 -11.75
CA ILE A 11 35.59 -21.59 -11.33
C ILE A 11 34.97 -20.76 -10.19
N LEU A 12 33.99 -19.95 -10.53
CA LEU A 12 33.12 -19.29 -9.56
C LEU A 12 32.23 -20.35 -8.92
N SER A 13 32.71 -20.90 -7.79
CA SER A 13 31.86 -21.63 -6.86
C SER A 13 30.71 -20.71 -6.43
N TRP A 14 29.50 -21.14 -6.72
CA TRP A 14 28.28 -20.55 -6.19
C TRP A 14 28.24 -20.72 -4.67
N LEU A 15 28.87 -19.81 -3.96
CA LEU A 15 28.54 -19.58 -2.55
C LEU A 15 27.20 -18.87 -2.54
N CYS A 16 26.17 -19.63 -2.22
CA CYS A 16 24.87 -19.14 -1.81
C CYS A 16 25.05 -18.36 -0.50
N LEU A 17 25.46 -17.09 -0.60
CA LEU A 17 25.36 -16.15 0.50
C LEU A 17 23.86 -15.90 0.71
N PRO A 18 23.33 -16.15 1.92
CA PRO A 18 22.01 -15.67 2.22
C PRO A 18 22.06 -14.15 2.04
N LEU A 19 21.31 -13.68 1.05
CA LEU A 19 21.05 -12.26 0.86
C LEU A 19 20.35 -11.80 2.14
N MET A 20 21.12 -11.38 3.14
CA MET A 20 20.57 -10.58 4.24
C MET A 20 19.89 -9.40 3.56
N ALA A 21 18.57 -9.48 3.49
CA ALA A 21 17.73 -8.36 3.15
C ALA A 21 18.02 -7.27 4.18
N ALA A 22 19.10 -6.51 3.93
CA ALA A 22 19.27 -5.24 4.60
C ALA A 22 18.01 -4.45 4.28
N ASP A 23 17.28 -4.08 5.32
CA ASP A 23 16.15 -3.15 5.30
C ASP A 23 16.58 -1.86 4.60
N LYS A 24 16.64 -1.90 3.29
CA LYS A 24 16.80 -0.71 2.48
C LYS A 24 15.41 -0.10 2.39
N LYS A 25 15.03 0.61 3.46
CA LYS A 25 13.90 1.53 3.42
C LYS A 25 14.09 2.37 2.15
N LEU A 26 13.27 2.13 1.14
CA LEU A 26 13.36 2.84 -0.13
C LEU A 26 13.29 4.33 0.19
N LYS A 27 14.27 5.09 -0.33
CA LYS A 27 14.33 6.53 -0.10
C LYS A 27 13.07 7.16 -0.71
N ILE A 28 12.29 7.87 0.10
CA ILE A 28 11.11 8.60 -0.39
C ILE A 28 11.58 9.57 -1.48
N VAL A 29 11.00 9.44 -2.67
CA VAL A 29 11.23 10.36 -3.78
C VAL A 29 10.17 11.44 -3.69
N PRO A 30 10.53 12.70 -3.43
CA PRO A 30 9.57 13.78 -3.34
C PRO A 30 8.76 13.95 -4.62
N ASN A 31 7.53 14.38 -4.50
CA ASN A 31 6.68 14.65 -5.66
C ASN A 31 7.31 15.72 -6.57
N GLY A 32 7.34 15.42 -7.86
CA GLY A 32 7.71 16.39 -8.87
C GLY A 32 6.67 17.52 -9.00
N PRO A 33 7.02 18.61 -9.72
CA PRO A 33 6.13 19.78 -9.86
C PRO A 33 4.73 19.44 -10.38
N GLN A 34 4.65 18.47 -11.31
CA GLN A 34 3.39 18.03 -11.90
C GLN A 34 2.45 17.37 -10.87
N ALA A 35 2.99 16.50 -10.00
CA ALA A 35 2.21 15.84 -8.95
C ALA A 35 1.75 16.85 -7.90
N LYS A 36 2.62 17.76 -7.46
CA LYS A 36 2.27 18.85 -6.53
C LYS A 36 1.16 19.74 -7.07
N ALA A 37 1.28 20.15 -8.32
CA ALA A 37 0.25 20.96 -8.98
C ALA A 37 -1.09 20.20 -9.09
N ALA A 38 -1.06 18.88 -9.32
CA ALA A 38 -2.26 18.06 -9.37
C ALA A 38 -2.93 17.93 -7.99
N ILE A 39 -2.16 17.77 -6.93
CA ILE A 39 -2.66 17.73 -5.54
C ILE A 39 -3.34 19.09 -5.21
N GLU A 40 -2.63 20.19 -5.44
CA GLU A 40 -3.15 21.53 -5.18
C GLU A 40 -4.41 21.82 -5.98
N LYS A 41 -4.43 21.48 -7.28
CA LYS A 41 -5.59 21.67 -8.15
C LYS A 41 -6.81 20.92 -7.61
N GLU A 42 -6.65 19.66 -7.19
CA GLU A 42 -7.76 18.87 -6.65
C GLU A 42 -8.27 19.44 -5.32
N ILE A 43 -7.37 19.87 -4.43
CA ILE A 43 -7.75 20.55 -3.17
C ILE A 43 -8.55 21.82 -3.46
N ARG A 44 -8.08 22.66 -4.37
CA ARG A 44 -8.77 23.89 -4.77
C ARG A 44 -10.15 23.62 -5.36
N PHE A 45 -10.24 22.59 -6.18
CA PHE A 45 -11.51 22.15 -6.76
C PHE A 45 -12.51 21.74 -5.67
N ARG A 46 -12.08 20.94 -4.68
CA ARG A 46 -12.93 20.49 -3.56
C ARG A 46 -13.40 21.65 -2.68
N LEU A 47 -12.58 22.67 -2.55
CA LEU A 47 -12.87 23.87 -1.74
C LEU A 47 -13.63 24.96 -2.50
N ASN A 48 -13.82 24.81 -3.81
CA ASN A 48 -14.28 25.87 -4.69
C ASN A 48 -13.46 27.18 -4.51
N LYS A 49 -12.14 27.04 -4.35
CA LYS A 49 -11.20 28.14 -4.06
C LYS A 49 -10.13 28.24 -5.17
N ALA A 50 -10.44 28.99 -6.24
CA ALA A 50 -9.57 29.06 -7.41
C ALA A 50 -8.23 29.76 -7.14
N THR A 51 -8.18 30.75 -6.25
CA THR A 51 -7.01 31.60 -5.99
C THR A 51 -6.75 31.81 -4.50
N GLY A 52 -5.68 32.51 -4.17
CA GLY A 52 -5.27 32.80 -2.79
C GLY A 52 -4.55 31.65 -2.11
N THR A 53 -3.99 31.92 -0.95
CA THR A 53 -3.24 30.92 -0.16
C THR A 53 -4.18 29.86 0.42
N LEU A 54 -3.82 28.58 0.31
CA LEU A 54 -4.46 27.49 1.03
C LEU A 54 -3.98 27.53 2.48
N THR A 55 -4.92 27.71 3.41
CA THR A 55 -4.63 27.73 4.85
C THR A 55 -4.88 26.35 5.48
N GLU A 56 -4.38 26.10 6.69
CA GLU A 56 -4.70 24.89 7.45
C GLU A 56 -6.22 24.72 7.66
N ALA A 57 -6.94 25.81 7.89
CA ALA A 57 -8.39 25.81 8.00
C ALA A 57 -9.08 25.38 6.69
N ASP A 58 -8.50 25.70 5.54
CA ASP A 58 -8.98 25.22 4.24
C ASP A 58 -8.74 23.73 4.10
N LEU A 59 -7.52 23.26 4.38
CA LEU A 59 -7.17 21.85 4.29
C LEU A 59 -8.04 20.98 5.22
N GLY A 60 -8.38 21.50 6.41
CA GLY A 60 -9.28 20.86 7.35
C GLY A 60 -10.75 20.72 6.89
N LYS A 61 -11.15 21.32 5.74
CA LYS A 61 -12.49 21.16 5.15
C LYS A 61 -12.55 20.09 4.07
N VAL A 62 -11.40 19.57 3.62
CA VAL A 62 -11.35 18.59 2.55
C VAL A 62 -11.72 17.22 3.10
N ALA A 63 -12.89 16.71 2.74
CA ALA A 63 -13.37 15.40 3.17
C ALA A 63 -13.09 14.28 2.16
N ALA A 64 -12.91 14.61 0.88
CA ALA A 64 -12.69 13.65 -0.19
C ALA A 64 -11.67 14.16 -1.19
N LEU A 65 -10.76 13.29 -1.66
CA LEU A 65 -9.71 13.69 -2.60
C LEU A 65 -9.46 12.59 -3.63
N ASP A 66 -9.60 12.93 -4.92
CA ASP A 66 -9.29 12.02 -6.01
C ASP A 66 -7.95 12.40 -6.66
N LEU A 67 -6.96 11.59 -6.39
CA LEU A 67 -5.60 11.74 -6.87
C LEU A 67 -5.15 10.54 -7.72
N ASN A 68 -6.09 9.84 -8.35
CA ASN A 68 -5.78 8.73 -9.24
C ASN A 68 -4.96 9.21 -10.44
N ARG A 69 -3.93 8.42 -10.82
CA ARG A 69 -3.11 8.64 -12.04
C ARG A 69 -2.43 10.01 -12.10
N LYS A 70 -1.94 10.52 -10.96
CA LYS A 70 -1.28 11.84 -10.86
C LYS A 70 0.25 11.75 -10.76
N LYS A 71 0.83 10.55 -10.94
CA LYS A 71 2.28 10.30 -10.80
C LYS A 71 2.82 10.68 -9.41
N ILE A 72 2.01 10.50 -8.39
CA ILE A 72 2.38 10.77 -6.99
C ILE A 72 3.33 9.68 -6.54
N SER A 73 4.45 10.07 -5.93
CA SER A 73 5.46 9.19 -5.33
C SER A 73 5.56 9.36 -3.81
N ASP A 74 5.12 10.51 -3.30
CA ASP A 74 5.19 10.87 -1.88
C ASP A 74 3.83 11.37 -1.38
N VAL A 75 3.30 10.72 -0.36
CA VAL A 75 2.05 11.13 0.29
C VAL A 75 2.26 12.15 1.41
N GLY A 76 3.49 12.57 1.66
CA GLY A 76 3.84 13.59 2.65
C GLY A 76 3.17 14.93 2.42
N ASP A 77 2.91 15.29 1.16
CA ASP A 77 2.20 16.51 0.79
C ASP A 77 0.71 16.52 1.22
N LEU A 78 0.18 15.37 1.70
CA LEU A 78 -1.20 15.23 2.16
C LEU A 78 -1.39 15.44 3.67
N LYS A 79 -0.32 15.61 4.46
CA LYS A 79 -0.35 15.67 5.94
C LYS A 79 -1.34 16.66 6.55
N GLY A 80 -1.63 17.76 5.87
CA GLY A 80 -2.57 18.79 6.35
C GLY A 80 -4.05 18.40 6.23
N LEU A 81 -4.38 17.32 5.50
CA LEU A 81 -5.76 16.95 5.15
C LEU A 81 -6.41 16.07 6.22
N LYS A 82 -6.37 16.49 7.48
CA LYS A 82 -6.74 15.69 8.66
C LYS A 82 -8.22 15.24 8.68
N GLN A 83 -9.11 15.85 7.91
CA GLN A 83 -10.53 15.51 7.84
C GLN A 83 -10.92 14.68 6.62
N VAL A 84 -9.92 14.24 5.82
CA VAL A 84 -10.15 13.37 4.66
C VAL A 84 -10.70 12.02 5.12
N LYS A 85 -11.85 11.65 4.56
CA LYS A 85 -12.53 10.36 4.79
C LYS A 85 -12.43 9.42 3.60
N TRP A 86 -12.38 9.96 2.38
CA TRP A 86 -12.29 9.21 1.13
C TRP A 86 -11.06 9.67 0.35
N LEU A 87 -10.12 8.77 0.11
CA LEU A 87 -8.86 9.08 -0.55
C LEU A 87 -8.59 8.04 -1.65
N TRP A 88 -8.54 8.51 -2.90
CA TRP A 88 -8.19 7.71 -4.05
C TRP A 88 -6.79 8.07 -4.55
N LEU A 89 -5.90 7.11 -4.55
CA LEU A 89 -4.49 7.21 -4.94
C LEU A 89 -4.09 6.12 -5.95
N ASN A 90 -5.05 5.55 -6.66
CA ASN A 90 -4.80 4.43 -7.58
C ASN A 90 -3.90 4.85 -8.74
N SER A 91 -3.10 3.89 -9.25
CA SER A 91 -2.26 4.06 -10.42
C SER A 91 -1.28 5.24 -10.27
N ASN A 92 -0.56 5.26 -9.17
CA ASN A 92 0.52 6.20 -8.88
C ASN A 92 1.87 5.47 -8.76
N GLN A 93 2.86 6.08 -8.15
CA GLN A 93 4.21 5.55 -7.98
C GLN A 93 4.60 5.50 -6.49
N ILE A 94 3.59 5.29 -5.62
CA ILE A 94 3.75 5.35 -4.17
C ILE A 94 4.38 4.04 -3.68
N HIS A 95 5.45 4.17 -2.89
CA HIS A 95 6.13 3.04 -2.25
C HIS A 95 6.18 3.16 -0.73
N ASP A 96 5.97 4.35 -0.17
CA ASP A 96 5.91 4.61 1.26
C ASP A 96 4.64 5.40 1.59
N ILE A 97 3.83 4.85 2.49
CA ILE A 97 2.59 5.47 2.97
C ILE A 97 2.66 5.87 4.44
N SER A 98 3.86 5.92 5.03
CA SER A 98 4.06 6.22 6.45
C SER A 98 3.47 7.56 6.89
N ALA A 99 3.36 8.52 5.98
CA ALA A 99 2.76 9.82 6.25
C ALA A 99 1.22 9.76 6.38
N LEU A 100 0.55 8.71 5.87
CA LEU A 100 -0.92 8.56 6.00
C LEU A 100 -1.37 8.32 7.43
N LYS A 101 -0.50 7.89 8.34
CA LYS A 101 -0.81 7.70 9.78
C LYS A 101 -1.41 8.93 10.46
N GLU A 102 -1.18 10.12 9.89
CA GLU A 102 -1.74 11.38 10.40
C GLU A 102 -3.21 11.59 10.00
N LEU A 103 -3.70 10.88 8.96
CA LEU A 103 -5.02 11.05 8.38
C LEU A 103 -6.03 10.07 9.00
N ARG A 104 -6.22 10.14 10.32
CA ARG A 104 -6.95 9.15 11.13
C ARG A 104 -8.44 9.06 10.83
N GLU A 105 -9.00 10.04 10.13
CA GLU A 105 -10.42 10.08 9.76
C GLU A 105 -10.74 9.30 8.47
N ILE A 106 -9.71 8.71 7.80
CA ILE A 106 -9.93 7.94 6.58
C ILE A 106 -10.80 6.72 6.88
N THR A 107 -11.89 6.60 6.12
CA THR A 107 -12.82 5.47 6.15
C THR A 107 -12.76 4.62 4.88
N SER A 108 -12.34 5.20 3.74
CA SER A 108 -12.16 4.50 2.47
C SER A 108 -10.84 4.96 1.82
N LEU A 109 -9.96 4.00 1.52
CA LEU A 109 -8.63 4.25 0.97
C LEU A 109 -8.36 3.30 -0.21
N HIS A 110 -8.01 3.89 -1.34
CA HIS A 110 -7.71 3.17 -2.55
C HIS A 110 -6.27 3.46 -3.01
N LEU A 111 -5.42 2.44 -3.02
CA LEU A 111 -4.00 2.46 -3.35
C LEU A 111 -3.62 1.42 -4.41
N GLU A 112 -4.60 1.01 -5.21
CA GLU A 112 -4.43 0.03 -6.28
C GLU A 112 -3.34 0.45 -7.27
N SER A 113 -2.58 -0.51 -7.77
CA SER A 113 -1.54 -0.28 -8.80
C SER A 113 -0.53 0.79 -8.37
N ASN A 114 0.14 0.54 -7.26
CA ASN A 114 1.27 1.30 -6.73
C ASN A 114 2.50 0.39 -6.54
N GLN A 115 3.44 0.77 -5.72
CA GLN A 115 4.71 0.05 -5.49
C GLN A 115 4.91 -0.25 -3.99
N LEU A 116 3.81 -0.48 -3.25
CA LEU A 116 3.84 -0.71 -1.81
C LEU A 116 4.45 -2.08 -1.49
N VAL A 117 5.35 -2.11 -0.51
CA VAL A 117 5.99 -3.34 -0.01
C VAL A 117 5.53 -3.71 1.39
N ASP A 118 5.01 -2.76 2.16
CA ASP A 118 4.45 -2.93 3.50
C ASP A 118 3.19 -2.09 3.73
N THR A 119 2.59 -2.25 4.89
CA THR A 119 1.35 -1.58 5.28
C THR A 119 1.50 -0.66 6.50
N ASP A 120 2.72 -0.34 6.93
CA ASP A 120 3.02 0.34 8.20
C ASP A 120 2.30 1.67 8.40
N GLY A 121 2.10 2.43 7.32
CA GLY A 121 1.37 3.70 7.35
C GLY A 121 -0.11 3.57 7.68
N LEU A 122 -0.68 2.36 7.66
CA LEU A 122 -2.12 2.11 7.90
C LEU A 122 -2.46 1.87 9.37
N LYS A 123 -1.48 1.58 10.22
CA LYS A 123 -1.66 1.11 11.60
C LYS A 123 -2.58 2.01 12.45
N GLU A 124 -2.54 3.33 12.23
CA GLU A 124 -3.32 4.30 12.98
C GLU A 124 -4.72 4.59 12.39
N LEU A 125 -5.02 4.05 11.19
CA LEU A 125 -6.26 4.33 10.47
C LEU A 125 -7.43 3.44 10.97
N ARG A 126 -7.71 3.48 12.26
CA ARG A 126 -8.66 2.58 12.93
C ARG A 126 -10.13 2.78 12.50
N GLN A 127 -10.44 3.88 11.81
CA GLN A 127 -11.77 4.14 11.23
C GLN A 127 -11.96 3.52 9.84
N LEU A 128 -10.90 2.87 9.29
CA LEU A 128 -10.92 2.36 7.93
C LEU A 128 -11.93 1.22 7.79
N LYS A 129 -12.83 1.36 6.82
CA LYS A 129 -13.89 0.38 6.49
C LYS A 129 -13.64 -0.28 5.15
N GLU A 130 -13.02 0.45 4.23
CA GLU A 130 -12.74 -0.01 2.87
C GLU A 130 -11.28 0.25 2.52
N LEU A 131 -10.58 -0.80 2.11
CA LEU A 131 -9.18 -0.75 1.70
C LEU A 131 -9.00 -1.56 0.42
N SER A 132 -8.54 -0.88 -0.65
CA SER A 132 -8.08 -1.52 -1.86
C SER A 132 -6.59 -1.23 -2.04
N ILE A 133 -5.77 -2.28 -1.96
CA ILE A 133 -4.31 -2.23 -2.12
C ILE A 133 -3.82 -3.36 -3.05
N ASN A 134 -4.67 -3.76 -3.98
CA ASN A 134 -4.32 -4.75 -4.98
C ASN A 134 -3.27 -4.21 -5.97
N HIS A 135 -2.66 -5.12 -6.73
CA HIS A 135 -1.59 -4.74 -7.67
C HIS A 135 -0.46 -3.94 -7.01
N ASN A 136 0.10 -4.48 -5.92
CA ASN A 136 1.26 -3.98 -5.20
C ASN A 136 2.30 -5.11 -4.99
N GLN A 137 3.24 -4.95 -4.06
CA GLN A 137 4.30 -5.90 -3.77
C GLN A 137 4.30 -6.32 -2.29
N LEU A 138 3.11 -6.33 -1.66
CA LEU A 138 2.95 -6.56 -0.23
C LEU A 138 3.29 -8.00 0.15
N ARG A 139 4.01 -8.14 1.26
CA ARG A 139 4.35 -9.41 1.89
C ARG A 139 3.86 -9.49 3.33
N ASP A 140 3.85 -8.36 4.02
CA ASP A 140 3.47 -8.24 5.42
C ASP A 140 2.16 -7.44 5.58
N LEU A 141 1.24 -7.99 6.37
CA LEU A 141 -0.05 -7.39 6.69
C LEU A 141 -0.16 -7.04 8.18
N SER A 142 0.93 -7.09 8.94
CA SER A 142 0.92 -6.95 10.41
C SER A 142 0.27 -5.66 10.90
N ALA A 143 0.38 -4.57 10.13
CA ALA A 143 -0.24 -3.29 10.44
C ALA A 143 -1.77 -3.30 10.32
N LEU A 144 -2.36 -4.30 9.63
CA LEU A 144 -3.83 -4.39 9.47
C LEU A 144 -4.55 -5.02 10.66
N LYS A 145 -3.84 -5.69 11.57
CA LYS A 145 -4.42 -6.50 12.65
C LYS A 145 -5.40 -5.74 13.56
N ASP A 146 -5.17 -4.45 13.76
CA ASP A 146 -5.97 -3.60 14.64
C ASP A 146 -7.07 -2.80 13.88
N LEU A 147 -7.19 -2.97 12.56
CA LEU A 147 -8.18 -2.28 11.73
C LEU A 147 -9.53 -3.00 11.77
N THR A 148 -10.07 -3.20 12.95
CA THR A 148 -11.26 -4.03 13.23
C THR A 148 -12.55 -3.50 12.60
N GLN A 149 -12.56 -2.28 12.06
CA GLN A 149 -13.72 -1.72 11.36
C GLN A 149 -13.75 -2.09 9.86
N LEU A 150 -12.70 -2.77 9.33
CA LEU A 150 -12.65 -3.18 7.94
C LEU A 150 -13.81 -4.12 7.58
N ARG A 151 -14.47 -3.77 6.45
CA ARG A 151 -15.57 -4.52 5.84
C ARG A 151 -15.22 -5.04 4.46
N TYR A 152 -14.44 -4.26 3.72
CA TYR A 152 -13.95 -4.58 2.38
C TYR A 152 -12.43 -4.50 2.36
N LEU A 153 -11.79 -5.56 1.87
CA LEU A 153 -10.34 -5.63 1.73
C LEU A 153 -9.97 -6.33 0.42
N ASP A 154 -9.31 -5.60 -0.47
CA ASP A 154 -8.78 -6.16 -1.70
C ASP A 154 -7.24 -6.17 -1.64
N LEU A 155 -6.70 -7.39 -1.59
CA LEU A 155 -5.28 -7.73 -1.54
C LEU A 155 -4.81 -8.52 -2.77
N GLY A 156 -5.62 -8.57 -3.81
CA GLY A 156 -5.29 -9.29 -5.03
C GLY A 156 -3.98 -8.80 -5.65
N HIS A 157 -3.30 -9.68 -6.41
CA HIS A 157 -2.05 -9.30 -7.10
C HIS A 157 -0.99 -8.71 -6.17
N ASN A 158 -0.61 -9.47 -5.14
CA ASN A 158 0.46 -9.17 -4.19
C ASN A 158 1.40 -10.39 -4.03
N GLN A 159 2.25 -10.40 -3.01
CA GLN A 159 3.23 -11.45 -2.73
C GLN A 159 3.03 -12.03 -1.31
N LEU A 160 1.78 -12.20 -0.90
CA LEU A 160 1.42 -12.64 0.45
C LEU A 160 1.76 -14.12 0.66
N THR A 161 2.20 -14.43 1.87
CA THR A 161 2.48 -15.81 2.33
C THR A 161 1.79 -16.12 3.65
N ASP A 162 1.34 -15.11 4.40
CA ASP A 162 0.68 -15.23 5.71
C ASP A 162 -0.54 -14.30 5.79
N LEU A 163 -1.61 -14.80 6.41
CA LEU A 163 -2.86 -14.07 6.61
C LEU A 163 -3.23 -13.92 8.09
N SER A 164 -2.32 -14.28 9.00
CA SER A 164 -2.60 -14.31 10.45
C SER A 164 -3.08 -12.98 11.02
N ALA A 165 -2.62 -11.86 10.45
CA ALA A 165 -3.05 -10.52 10.83
C ALA A 165 -4.54 -10.24 10.59
N LEU A 166 -5.19 -11.00 9.69
CA LEU A 166 -6.58 -10.77 9.30
C LEU A 166 -7.61 -11.55 10.14
N LYS A 167 -7.16 -12.53 10.95
CA LYS A 167 -8.04 -13.48 11.65
C LYS A 167 -9.08 -12.84 12.59
N ASP A 168 -8.75 -11.65 13.12
CA ASP A 168 -9.59 -10.94 14.08
C ASP A 168 -10.40 -9.79 13.48
N LEU A 169 -10.37 -9.61 12.16
CA LEU A 169 -11.16 -8.61 11.44
C LEU A 169 -12.61 -9.12 11.23
N LYS A 170 -13.34 -9.30 12.30
CA LYS A 170 -14.66 -9.98 12.32
C LYS A 170 -15.78 -9.27 11.57
N LEU A 171 -15.60 -7.98 11.24
CA LEU A 171 -16.53 -7.21 10.42
C LEU A 171 -16.29 -7.35 8.92
N LEU A 172 -15.18 -8.01 8.52
CA LEU A 172 -14.84 -8.19 7.13
C LEU A 172 -15.88 -9.07 6.43
N ASN A 173 -16.46 -8.56 5.34
CA ASN A 173 -17.47 -9.26 4.56
C ASN A 173 -17.03 -9.55 3.12
N HIS A 174 -15.95 -8.88 2.66
CA HIS A 174 -15.32 -9.11 1.37
C HIS A 174 -13.79 -9.11 1.51
N LEU A 175 -13.15 -10.19 1.02
CA LEU A 175 -11.70 -10.33 1.01
C LEU A 175 -11.26 -10.93 -0.32
N ASP A 176 -10.51 -10.18 -1.11
CA ASP A 176 -9.89 -10.68 -2.34
C ASP A 176 -8.40 -10.98 -2.11
N LEU A 177 -8.02 -12.23 -2.35
CA LEU A 177 -6.66 -12.75 -2.20
C LEU A 177 -6.14 -13.33 -3.52
N ARG A 178 -6.85 -13.17 -4.62
CA ARG A 178 -6.48 -13.74 -5.92
C ARG A 178 -5.13 -13.21 -6.40
N ASN A 179 -4.42 -14.03 -7.15
CA ASN A 179 -3.11 -13.67 -7.71
C ASN A 179 -2.05 -13.30 -6.65
N ASN A 180 -2.04 -14.06 -5.53
CA ASN A 180 -0.94 -14.17 -4.60
C ASN A 180 -0.32 -15.56 -4.79
N PRO A 181 0.70 -15.71 -5.65
CA PRO A 181 1.15 -17.03 -6.11
C PRO A 181 1.78 -17.87 -5.01
N ASP A 182 2.40 -17.23 -4.03
CA ASP A 182 3.12 -17.89 -2.93
C ASP A 182 2.22 -18.10 -1.68
N LEU A 183 0.93 -17.73 -1.75
CA LEU A 183 0.01 -17.89 -0.62
C LEU A 183 -0.44 -19.35 -0.48
N PRO A 184 -0.10 -20.03 0.64
CA PRO A 184 -0.48 -21.42 0.85
C PRO A 184 -1.99 -21.59 1.00
N ASN A 185 -2.55 -22.68 0.41
CA ASN A 185 -3.96 -23.04 0.58
C ASN A 185 -4.35 -23.26 2.06
N ALA A 186 -3.40 -23.70 2.88
CA ALA A 186 -3.59 -23.86 4.32
C ALA A 186 -3.90 -22.53 5.02
N GLU A 187 -3.25 -21.42 4.63
CA GLU A 187 -3.53 -20.09 5.16
C GLU A 187 -4.93 -19.61 4.74
N VAL A 188 -5.31 -19.83 3.48
CA VAL A 188 -6.67 -19.53 3.01
C VAL A 188 -7.71 -20.33 3.79
N SER A 189 -7.45 -21.60 4.08
CA SER A 189 -8.36 -22.45 4.89
C SER A 189 -8.49 -21.95 6.32
N LYS A 190 -7.39 -21.55 6.96
CA LYS A 190 -7.40 -20.97 8.31
C LYS A 190 -8.22 -19.68 8.35
N ILE A 191 -8.05 -18.79 7.36
CA ILE A 191 -8.79 -17.53 7.36
C ILE A 191 -10.27 -17.71 7.06
N ARG A 192 -10.66 -18.71 6.21
CA ARG A 192 -12.06 -19.09 6.00
C ARG A 192 -12.72 -19.56 7.30
N ALA A 193 -12.00 -20.36 8.09
CA ALA A 193 -12.48 -20.80 9.41
C ALA A 193 -12.59 -19.65 10.41
N ALA A 194 -11.65 -18.70 10.39
CA ALA A 194 -11.65 -17.55 11.29
C ALA A 194 -12.74 -16.51 10.94
N LEU A 195 -13.11 -16.38 9.65
CA LEU A 195 -14.03 -15.38 9.13
C LEU A 195 -15.20 -16.03 8.35
N PRO A 196 -16.06 -16.84 8.98
CA PRO A 196 -17.05 -17.65 8.29
C PRO A 196 -18.15 -16.86 7.56
N LYS A 197 -18.30 -15.56 7.88
CA LYS A 197 -19.27 -14.66 7.23
C LYS A 197 -18.65 -13.86 6.07
N CYS A 198 -17.33 -13.94 5.89
CA CYS A 198 -16.62 -13.20 4.86
C CYS A 198 -16.66 -13.94 3.52
N ARG A 199 -16.95 -13.24 2.43
CA ARG A 199 -16.76 -13.76 1.08
C ARG A 199 -15.28 -13.65 0.72
N ILE A 200 -14.60 -14.80 0.65
CA ILE A 200 -13.17 -14.86 0.39
C ILE A 200 -12.93 -15.42 -1.01
N TYR A 201 -12.34 -14.59 -1.86
CA TYR A 201 -11.87 -14.94 -3.19
C TYR A 201 -10.39 -15.27 -3.13
N SER A 202 -9.99 -16.40 -3.63
CA SER A 202 -8.60 -16.86 -3.69
C SER A 202 -8.34 -17.55 -5.02
N ASN A 203 -7.08 -17.86 -5.33
CA ASN A 203 -6.75 -18.70 -6.46
C ASN A 203 -7.43 -20.07 -6.31
N PRO A 204 -7.76 -20.75 -7.45
CA PRO A 204 -8.21 -22.13 -7.39
C PRO A 204 -7.17 -23.00 -6.68
N THR A 205 -7.64 -23.93 -5.87
CA THR A 205 -6.77 -24.99 -5.31
C THR A 205 -6.26 -25.84 -6.46
N LYS A 206 -4.95 -25.95 -6.60
CA LYS A 206 -4.33 -26.90 -7.51
C LYS A 206 -4.48 -28.31 -6.97
#